data_ae5180ba2dbaccbf1a43d6e685a15d0b
#
_entry.id   ae5180ba2dbaccbf1a43d6e685a15d0b
#
_cell.length_a   1.000
_cell.length_b   1.000
_cell.length_c   1.000
_cell.angle_alpha   90.00
_cell.angle_beta   90.00
_cell.angle_gamma   90.00
#
_symmetry.space_group_name_H-M   'P 1'
#
loop_
_entity.id
_entity.type
_entity.pdbx_description
1 polymer ?
#
loop_
_entity_poly.entity_id
_entity_poly.type
_entity_poly.pdbx_seq_one_letter_code
_entity_poly.pdbx_strand_id
1 'polypeptide(L)'
;MFHISERKKDVSFLRNLPGASQKLKLFNADLSIPESFNAAIEGCTGIFHTASPMDMEMNESEEIVTKRTIDGALGILKACKNSKTVKRVIYTSSASAVYWQDKDDDVMDESYWSDENILRDLKPFGWSYSISKTMAEKAVLEF
;
A
#
# COMPACT_ATOMS: atom_id res chain seq x y z
N MET A 1 -3.26 11.46 -5.28
CA MET A 1 -4.52 11.01 -4.65
C MET A 1 -4.21 10.60 -3.22
N PHE A 2 -4.96 11.08 -2.25
CA PHE A 2 -4.73 10.76 -0.84
C PHE A 2 -5.97 10.10 -0.26
N HIS A 3 -5.74 9.00 0.47
CA HIS A 3 -6.78 8.34 1.25
C HIS A 3 -7.17 9.24 2.42
N ILE A 4 -8.42 9.65 2.48
CA ILE A 4 -8.98 10.38 3.61
C ILE A 4 -10.03 9.46 4.22
N SER A 5 -9.66 8.68 5.24
CA SER A 5 -10.64 8.03 6.11
C SER A 5 -11.47 9.10 6.83
N GLU A 6 -12.61 8.74 7.42
CA GLU A 6 -13.59 9.64 8.05
C GLU A 6 -13.07 10.69 9.04
N ARG A 7 -11.85 10.58 9.53
CA ARG A 7 -11.15 11.69 10.16
C ARG A 7 -10.76 12.68 9.07
N LYS A 8 -11.50 13.77 8.96
CA LYS A 8 -11.16 14.92 8.09
C LYS A 8 -9.73 15.38 8.37
N LYS A 9 -8.77 14.75 7.70
CA LYS A 9 -7.39 15.23 7.75
C LYS A 9 -7.35 16.56 7.02
N ASP A 10 -6.76 17.55 7.65
CA ASP A 10 -6.54 18.83 6.99
C ASP A 10 -5.62 18.61 5.77
N VAL A 11 -6.15 18.85 4.59
CA VAL A 11 -5.43 18.77 3.31
C VAL A 11 -5.12 20.15 2.73
N SER A 12 -5.27 21.20 3.52
CA SER A 12 -5.01 22.57 3.09
C SER A 12 -3.59 22.76 2.57
N PHE A 13 -2.63 22.09 3.19
CA PHE A 13 -1.23 22.11 2.73
C PHE A 13 -1.05 21.64 1.29
N LEU A 14 -1.84 20.66 0.83
CA LEU A 14 -1.80 20.18 -0.57
C LEU A 14 -2.40 21.22 -1.52
N ARG A 15 -3.49 21.86 -1.11
CA ARG A 15 -4.18 22.88 -1.91
C ARG A 15 -3.34 24.13 -2.07
N ASN A 16 -2.43 24.39 -1.13
CA ASN A 16 -1.54 25.55 -1.12
C ASN A 16 -0.25 25.34 -1.91
N LEU A 17 -0.02 24.14 -2.49
CA LEU A 17 1.15 23.90 -3.34
C LEU A 17 1.07 24.73 -4.63
N PRO A 18 2.22 25.21 -5.14
CA PRO A 18 2.26 25.93 -6.42
C PRO A 18 1.64 25.08 -7.55
N GLY A 19 0.66 25.65 -8.25
CA GLY A 19 -0.03 24.99 -9.34
C GLY A 19 -1.11 23.99 -8.93
N ALA A 20 -1.40 23.84 -7.62
CA ALA A 20 -2.40 22.89 -7.13
C ALA A 20 -3.79 23.17 -7.72
N SER A 21 -4.19 24.43 -7.87
CA SER A 21 -5.47 24.82 -8.43
C SER A 21 -5.72 24.27 -9.85
N GLN A 22 -4.64 24.00 -10.60
CA GLN A 22 -4.72 23.51 -11.99
C GLN A 22 -4.39 22.01 -12.10
N LYS A 23 -3.55 21.48 -11.19
CA LYS A 23 -2.95 20.15 -11.33
C LYS A 23 -3.40 19.15 -10.27
N LEU A 24 -4.00 19.61 -9.17
CA LEU A 24 -4.43 18.75 -8.06
C LEU A 24 -5.94 18.56 -8.08
N LYS A 25 -6.36 17.29 -8.12
CA LYS A 25 -7.74 16.89 -7.88
C LYS A 25 -7.76 15.90 -6.71
N LEU A 26 -8.56 16.19 -5.70
CA LEU A 26 -8.69 15.35 -4.52
C LEU A 26 -9.97 14.53 -4.61
N PHE A 27 -9.86 13.25 -4.27
CA PHE A 27 -10.98 12.33 -4.21
C PHE A 27 -11.05 11.72 -2.81
N ASN A 28 -12.26 11.47 -2.34
CA ASN A 28 -12.48 10.67 -1.14
C ASN A 28 -12.58 9.20 -1.56
N ALA A 29 -11.70 8.36 -1.01
CA ALA A 29 -11.64 6.95 -1.35
C ALA A 29 -11.11 6.13 -0.17
N ASP A 30 -11.55 4.87 -0.07
CA ASP A 30 -11.19 3.94 0.99
C ASP A 30 -10.67 2.62 0.40
N LEU A 31 -9.53 2.13 0.93
CA LEU A 31 -8.93 0.86 0.47
C LEU A 31 -9.83 -0.35 0.71
N SER A 32 -10.73 -0.28 1.70
CA SER A 32 -11.70 -1.33 1.94
C SER A 32 -12.86 -1.34 0.92
N ILE A 33 -12.98 -0.27 0.12
CA ILE A 33 -14.00 -0.08 -0.92
C ILE A 33 -13.31 0.23 -2.25
N PRO A 34 -12.80 -0.77 -2.98
CA PRO A 34 -12.01 -0.55 -4.19
C PRO A 34 -12.71 0.32 -5.24
N GLU A 35 -14.03 0.21 -5.36
CA GLU A 35 -14.84 1.00 -6.30
C GLU A 35 -14.79 2.50 -6.03
N SER A 36 -14.50 2.91 -4.79
CA SER A 36 -14.34 4.32 -4.41
C SER A 36 -13.19 5.01 -5.16
N PHE A 37 -12.26 4.23 -5.73
CA PHE A 37 -11.14 4.74 -6.52
C PHE A 37 -11.47 4.95 -8.01
N ASN A 38 -12.58 4.43 -8.52
CA ASN A 38 -12.89 4.44 -9.95
C ASN A 38 -12.85 5.87 -10.55
N ALA A 39 -13.48 6.83 -9.89
CA ALA A 39 -13.50 8.22 -10.35
C ALA A 39 -12.09 8.88 -10.33
N ALA A 40 -11.21 8.42 -9.46
CA ALA A 40 -9.84 8.92 -9.38
C ALA A 40 -8.92 8.27 -10.43
N ILE A 41 -9.21 7.04 -10.81
CA ILE A 41 -8.44 6.24 -11.78
C ILE A 41 -8.84 6.63 -13.21
N GLU A 42 -10.08 7.05 -13.42
CA GLU A 42 -10.60 7.41 -14.75
C GLU A 42 -9.71 8.44 -15.43
N GLY A 43 -9.28 8.13 -16.66
CA GLY A 43 -8.40 8.98 -17.47
C GLY A 43 -6.93 8.99 -17.03
N CYS A 44 -6.56 8.32 -15.96
CA CYS A 44 -5.16 8.21 -15.55
C CYS A 44 -4.38 7.26 -16.45
N THR A 45 -3.12 7.59 -16.74
CA THR A 45 -2.20 6.73 -17.49
C THR A 45 -1.20 6.01 -16.58
N GLY A 46 -0.95 6.53 -15.40
CA GLY A 46 -0.07 5.95 -14.38
C GLY A 46 -0.65 6.13 -12.99
N ILE A 47 -0.42 5.15 -12.13
CA ILE A 47 -0.88 5.14 -10.74
C ILE A 47 0.31 4.90 -9.83
N PHE A 48 0.47 5.75 -8.81
CA PHE A 48 1.35 5.49 -7.67
C PHE A 48 0.49 5.01 -6.49
N HIS A 49 0.55 3.72 -6.21
CA HIS A 49 -0.16 3.13 -5.09
C HIS A 49 0.74 3.11 -3.86
N THR A 50 0.65 4.17 -3.07
CA THR A 50 1.45 4.36 -1.85
C THR A 50 0.67 4.08 -0.57
N ALA A 51 -0.65 3.99 -0.68
CA ALA A 51 -1.50 3.77 0.49
C ALA A 51 -1.37 2.32 1.00
N SER A 52 -1.26 2.17 2.31
CA SER A 52 -1.30 0.88 2.99
C SER A 52 -2.03 1.04 4.32
N PRO A 53 -2.86 0.09 4.73
CA PRO A 53 -3.37 0.06 6.08
C PRO A 53 -2.19 -0.05 7.06
N MET A 54 -2.24 0.70 8.16
CA MET A 54 -1.23 0.65 9.21
C MET A 54 -1.95 0.52 10.56
N ASP A 55 -1.62 -0.52 11.30
CA ASP A 55 -2.00 -0.69 12.71
C ASP A 55 -0.74 -0.63 13.57
N MET A 56 -0.30 0.62 13.86
CA MET A 56 0.90 0.85 14.68
C MET A 56 0.68 0.52 16.17
N GLU A 57 -0.57 0.48 16.61
CA GLU A 57 -0.94 0.17 17.99
C GLU A 57 -1.12 -1.34 18.21
N MET A 58 -1.03 -2.13 17.13
CA MET A 58 -1.20 -3.60 17.13
C MET A 58 -2.50 -4.05 17.81
N ASN A 59 -3.58 -3.33 17.53
CA ASN A 59 -4.91 -3.62 18.09
C ASN A 59 -5.62 -4.77 17.36
N GLU A 60 -5.16 -5.12 16.15
CA GLU A 60 -5.75 -6.15 15.30
C GLU A 60 -4.82 -7.36 15.18
N SER A 61 -5.38 -8.52 14.87
CA SER A 61 -4.55 -9.71 14.61
C SER A 61 -3.76 -9.55 13.31
N GLU A 62 -2.60 -10.21 13.23
CA GLU A 62 -1.74 -10.22 12.05
C GLU A 62 -2.51 -10.63 10.79
N GLU A 63 -3.38 -11.65 10.90
CA GLU A 63 -4.15 -12.13 9.76
C GLU A 63 -5.11 -11.05 9.22
N ILE A 64 -5.76 -10.29 10.11
CA ILE A 64 -6.68 -9.21 9.72
C ILE A 64 -5.91 -8.10 9.00
N VAL A 65 -4.78 -7.68 9.56
CA VAL A 65 -3.93 -6.63 8.96
C VAL A 65 -3.40 -7.08 7.60
N THR A 66 -2.89 -8.31 7.52
CA THR A 66 -2.35 -8.90 6.29
C THR A 66 -3.42 -9.01 5.22
N LYS A 67 -4.58 -9.60 5.54
CA LYS A 67 -5.70 -9.72 4.62
C LYS A 67 -6.14 -8.37 4.09
N ARG A 68 -6.34 -7.38 4.97
CA ARG A 68 -6.77 -6.03 4.57
C ARG A 68 -5.74 -5.35 3.66
N THR A 69 -4.45 -5.57 3.91
CA THR A 69 -3.37 -5.01 3.09
C THR A 69 -3.36 -5.62 1.69
N ILE A 70 -3.49 -6.95 1.60
CA ILE A 70 -3.58 -7.67 0.31
C ILE A 70 -4.82 -7.23 -0.45
N ASP A 71 -5.99 -7.28 0.19
CA ASP A 71 -7.27 -6.95 -0.45
C ASP A 71 -7.27 -5.51 -0.99
N GLY A 72 -6.71 -4.57 -0.21
CA GLY A 72 -6.57 -3.17 -0.62
C GLY A 72 -5.65 -3.01 -1.83
N ALA A 73 -4.50 -3.68 -1.84
CA ALA A 73 -3.56 -3.63 -2.95
C ALA A 73 -4.16 -4.24 -4.23
N LEU A 74 -4.69 -5.46 -4.14
CA LEU A 74 -5.30 -6.15 -5.28
C LEU A 74 -6.57 -5.44 -5.77
N GLY A 75 -7.33 -4.81 -4.88
CA GLY A 75 -8.52 -4.02 -5.23
C GLY A 75 -8.16 -2.87 -6.17
N ILE A 76 -7.10 -2.12 -5.87
CA ILE A 76 -6.59 -1.05 -6.75
C ILE A 76 -6.08 -1.62 -8.08
N LEU A 77 -5.34 -2.73 -8.07
CA LEU A 77 -4.86 -3.35 -9.31
C LEU A 77 -6.01 -3.80 -10.20
N LYS A 78 -7.07 -4.40 -9.64
CA LYS A 78 -8.28 -4.77 -10.39
C LYS A 78 -8.97 -3.55 -10.98
N ALA A 79 -9.12 -2.47 -10.22
CA ALA A 79 -9.69 -1.23 -10.71
C ALA A 79 -8.84 -0.63 -11.85
N CYS A 80 -7.50 -0.66 -11.74
CA CYS A 80 -6.59 -0.23 -12.78
C CYS A 80 -6.68 -1.10 -14.04
N LYS A 81 -6.77 -2.42 -13.89
CA LYS A 81 -6.93 -3.37 -15.01
C LYS A 81 -8.24 -3.13 -15.78
N ASN A 82 -9.31 -2.77 -15.06
CA ASN A 82 -10.59 -2.44 -15.68
C ASN A 82 -10.59 -1.07 -16.37
N SER A 83 -9.66 -0.19 -16.03
CA SER A 83 -9.49 1.10 -16.70
C SER A 83 -8.80 0.92 -18.05
N LYS A 84 -9.40 1.51 -19.10
CA LYS A 84 -8.83 1.45 -20.47
C LYS A 84 -7.64 2.37 -20.67
N THR A 85 -7.33 3.25 -19.73
CA THR A 85 -6.32 4.30 -19.86
C THR A 85 -5.06 4.04 -19.07
N VAL A 86 -5.12 3.28 -17.95
CA VAL A 86 -3.97 2.98 -17.10
C VAL A 86 -3.01 2.04 -17.83
N LYS A 87 -1.75 2.48 -17.93
CA LYS A 87 -0.66 1.74 -18.60
C LYS A 87 0.38 1.24 -17.61
N ARG A 88 0.48 1.84 -16.44
CA ARG A 88 1.47 1.50 -15.42
C ARG A 88 0.95 1.75 -14.02
N VAL A 89 1.19 0.79 -13.13
CA VAL A 89 1.00 0.96 -11.68
C VAL A 89 2.36 0.80 -11.01
N ILE A 90 2.68 1.71 -10.10
CA ILE A 90 3.86 1.64 -9.24
C ILE A 90 3.33 1.40 -7.83
N TYR A 91 3.62 0.23 -7.28
CA TYR A 91 3.28 -0.14 -5.92
C TYR A 91 4.46 0.18 -4.99
N THR A 92 4.19 0.93 -3.92
CA THR A 92 5.20 1.20 -2.89
C THR A 92 5.19 0.07 -1.88
N SER A 93 6.22 -0.74 -1.89
CA SER A 93 6.46 -1.76 -0.89
C SER A 93 7.13 -1.18 0.37
N SER A 94 7.96 -1.96 1.02
CA SER A 94 8.70 -1.57 2.21
C SER A 94 10.02 -2.33 2.27
N ALA A 95 11.07 -1.72 2.79
CA ALA A 95 12.31 -2.43 3.12
C ALA A 95 12.06 -3.61 4.09
N SER A 96 11.02 -3.51 4.92
CA SER A 96 10.61 -4.61 5.81
C SER A 96 10.14 -5.88 5.08
N ALA A 97 9.88 -5.81 3.76
CA ALA A 97 9.53 -6.99 2.97
C ALA A 97 10.75 -7.85 2.61
N VAL A 98 11.98 -7.33 2.76
CA VAL A 98 13.23 -8.03 2.40
C VAL A 98 14.20 -8.18 3.58
N TYR A 99 14.02 -7.40 4.65
CA TYR A 99 15.01 -7.22 5.70
C TYR A 99 15.10 -8.40 6.70
N TRP A 100 13.99 -9.03 7.06
CA TRP A 100 13.93 -10.04 8.13
C TRP A 100 14.21 -11.44 7.60
N GLN A 101 15.46 -11.89 7.71
CA GLN A 101 15.90 -13.21 7.27
C GLN A 101 17.07 -13.75 8.11
N ASP A 102 17.31 -15.05 8.02
CA ASP A 102 18.39 -15.75 8.73
C ASP A 102 19.71 -15.77 7.90
N LYS A 103 19.94 -14.73 7.13
CA LYS A 103 21.18 -14.56 6.37
C LYS A 103 21.83 -13.25 6.78
N ASP A 104 23.12 -13.30 6.98
CA ASP A 104 23.94 -12.13 7.33
C ASP A 104 24.64 -11.61 6.06
N ASP A 105 23.82 -11.20 5.09
CA ASP A 105 24.30 -10.63 3.83
C ASP A 105 24.43 -9.11 3.99
N ASP A 106 25.60 -8.58 3.57
CA ASP A 106 25.89 -7.13 3.64
C ASP A 106 24.96 -6.27 2.79
N VAL A 107 24.38 -6.85 1.74
CA VAL A 107 23.50 -6.17 0.78
C VAL A 107 22.28 -7.04 0.51
N MET A 108 21.11 -6.46 0.63
CA MET A 108 19.82 -7.07 0.30
C MET A 108 19.15 -6.29 -0.82
N ASP A 109 18.57 -7.01 -1.76
CA ASP A 109 17.82 -6.45 -2.88
C ASP A 109 16.43 -7.10 -3.00
N GLU A 110 15.73 -6.83 -4.07
CA GLU A 110 14.39 -7.34 -4.35
C GLU A 110 14.30 -8.85 -4.64
N SER A 111 15.43 -9.58 -4.65
CA SER A 111 15.43 -11.05 -4.72
C SER A 111 15.21 -11.70 -3.34
N TYR A 112 15.33 -10.92 -2.27
CA TYR A 112 15.16 -11.38 -0.91
C TYR A 112 13.71 -11.22 -0.45
N TRP A 113 13.30 -12.09 0.48
CA TRP A 113 12.00 -12.00 1.16
C TRP A 113 12.19 -12.15 2.65
N SER A 114 11.52 -11.29 3.40
CA SER A 114 11.47 -11.46 4.86
C SER A 114 10.80 -12.79 5.22
N ASP A 115 11.40 -13.50 6.18
CA ASP A 115 10.86 -14.74 6.73
C ASP A 115 9.77 -14.44 7.75
N GLU A 116 8.56 -14.89 7.44
CA GLU A 116 7.39 -14.68 8.26
C GLU A 116 7.46 -15.44 9.59
N ASN A 117 8.18 -16.58 9.64
CA ASN A 117 8.34 -17.34 10.87
C ASN A 117 9.27 -16.61 11.83
N ILE A 118 10.39 -16.06 11.33
CA ILE A 118 11.30 -15.22 12.12
C ILE A 118 10.52 -14.03 12.71
N LEU A 119 9.69 -13.37 11.90
CA LEU A 119 8.87 -12.25 12.35
C LEU A 119 7.84 -12.67 13.43
N ARG A 120 7.20 -13.83 13.29
CA ARG A 120 6.24 -14.35 14.29
C ARG A 120 6.90 -14.79 15.57
N ASP A 121 8.12 -15.32 15.49
CA ASP A 121 8.87 -15.80 16.67
C ASP A 121 9.46 -14.63 17.47
N LEU A 122 10.11 -13.68 16.80
CA LEU A 122 10.79 -12.56 17.43
C LEU A 122 9.84 -11.41 17.80
N LYS A 123 8.76 -11.23 17.06
CA LYS A 123 7.77 -10.14 17.21
C LYS A 123 8.40 -8.75 17.44
N PRO A 124 9.33 -8.31 16.59
CA PRO A 124 9.88 -6.97 16.73
C PRO A 124 8.79 -5.91 16.53
N PHE A 125 9.05 -4.67 16.95
CA PHE A 125 8.08 -3.59 16.71
C PHE A 125 7.66 -3.52 15.24
N GLY A 126 6.35 -3.54 14.98
CA GLY A 126 5.80 -3.51 13.62
C GLY A 126 5.90 -4.85 12.86
N TRP A 127 6.10 -5.98 13.55
CA TRP A 127 6.22 -7.30 12.90
C TRP A 127 5.01 -7.68 12.03
N SER A 128 3.78 -7.40 12.49
CA SER A 128 2.56 -7.67 11.72
C SER A 128 2.48 -6.81 10.45
N TYR A 129 2.93 -5.56 10.52
CA TYR A 129 3.09 -4.70 9.35
C TYR A 129 4.11 -5.29 8.36
N SER A 130 5.27 -5.76 8.86
CA SER A 130 6.31 -6.37 8.01
C SER A 130 5.78 -7.59 7.26
N ILE A 131 5.06 -8.50 7.95
CA ILE A 131 4.40 -9.64 7.32
C ILE A 131 3.37 -9.16 6.29
N SER A 132 2.53 -8.20 6.64
CA SER A 132 1.49 -7.71 5.74
C SER A 132 2.06 -7.10 4.45
N LYS A 133 3.19 -6.40 4.54
CA LYS A 133 3.89 -5.82 3.37
C LYS A 133 4.54 -6.89 2.52
N THR A 134 5.19 -7.89 3.13
CA THR A 134 5.78 -9.03 2.43
C THR A 134 4.72 -9.79 1.63
N MET A 135 3.61 -10.15 2.29
CA MET A 135 2.54 -10.92 1.67
C MET A 135 1.80 -10.12 0.58
N ALA A 136 1.59 -8.82 0.81
CA ALA A 136 0.94 -7.96 -0.18
C ALA A 136 1.82 -7.76 -1.42
N GLU A 137 3.13 -7.61 -1.27
CA GLU A 137 4.04 -7.50 -2.41
C GLU A 137 4.07 -8.79 -3.23
N LYS A 138 4.19 -9.97 -2.57
CA LYS A 138 4.07 -11.26 -3.24
C LYS A 138 2.79 -11.35 -4.06
N ALA A 139 1.65 -11.00 -3.45
CA ALA A 139 0.35 -11.02 -4.13
C ALA A 139 0.24 -10.02 -5.30
N VAL A 140 0.88 -8.85 -5.18
CA VAL A 140 0.94 -7.84 -6.26
C VAL A 140 1.77 -8.33 -7.45
N LEU A 141 2.87 -9.04 -7.19
CA LEU A 141 3.73 -9.58 -8.24
C LEU A 141 3.11 -10.80 -8.96
N GLU A 142 2.23 -11.52 -8.28
CA GLU A 142 1.49 -12.65 -8.87
C GLU A 142 0.25 -12.23 -9.67
N PHE A 143 -0.21 -10.96 -9.56
CA PHE A 143 -1.41 -10.44 -10.22
C PHE A 143 -1.22 -10.23 -11.73
#